data_ec56e169424ed5809540f296acd7a8ac
#
_entry.id   ec56e169424ed5809540f296acd7a8ac
#
_cell.length_a   1.000
_cell.length_b   1.000
_cell.length_c   1.000
_cell.angle_alpha   90.00
_cell.angle_beta   90.00
_cell.angle_gamma   90.00
#
_symmetry.space_group_name_H-M   'P 1'
#
loop_
_entity.id
_entity.type
_entity.pdbx_description
1 polymer ?
#
loop_
_entity_poly.entity_id
_entity_poly.type
_entity_poly.pdbx_seq_one_letter_code
_entity_poly.pdbx_strand_id
1 'polypeptide(L)'
;RNDLSYLYNDGKVTPIEIAKIGQYAENVYFGKPCGLMDQMACSVGSLVHIDFADPENPIVEQVDFDMNAYGYSLCITDTKGSHADLTPDYAAIPQEMKQAAKCFGKEFLGEVPKEEILNHITLIRELAGDRAALRALHFVCENERVKKEVDALRKDNFPKFLANVKESGDSSFKYLQNVYTCHDVQHQNVSIALALSDVIFGEKGVCRVHGGGFAGTIQAFVPNYLVSNYQEEMDKIFGKGSCEVLKIRKYGGIKVL
;
A
#
# COMPACT_ATOMS: atom_id res chain seq x y z
N ARG A 1 -1.45 22.28 -7.11
CA ARG A 1 0.03 22.54 -7.20
C ARG A 1 0.51 22.58 -8.64
N ASN A 2 0.04 21.66 -9.48
CA ASN A 2 0.36 21.70 -10.93
C ASN A 2 -0.14 23.00 -11.56
N ASP A 3 -1.35 23.45 -11.22
CA ASP A 3 -1.90 24.72 -11.72
C ASP A 3 -1.00 25.90 -11.38
N LEU A 4 -0.47 25.94 -10.17
CA LEU A 4 0.48 26.99 -9.76
C LEU A 4 1.80 26.92 -10.56
N SER A 5 2.32 25.72 -10.85
CA SER A 5 3.50 25.55 -11.69
C SER A 5 3.26 26.09 -13.10
N TYR A 6 2.10 25.80 -13.70
CA TYR A 6 1.75 26.32 -15.03
C TYR A 6 1.49 27.81 -15.04
N LEU A 7 0.85 28.36 -13.99
CA LEU A 7 0.52 29.79 -13.92
C LEU A 7 1.74 30.69 -13.65
N TYR A 8 2.68 30.21 -12.83
CA TYR A 8 3.77 31.06 -12.32
C TYR A 8 5.18 30.61 -12.71
N ASN A 9 5.33 29.41 -13.32
CA ASN A 9 6.62 28.84 -13.64
C ASN A 9 6.64 28.08 -14.99
N ASP A 10 5.71 28.39 -15.88
CA ASP A 10 5.59 27.79 -17.23
C ASP A 10 5.57 26.24 -17.23
N GLY A 11 5.12 25.62 -16.15
CA GLY A 11 5.07 24.18 -15.98
C GLY A 11 6.44 23.51 -15.86
N LYS A 12 7.50 24.26 -15.49
CA LYS A 12 8.87 23.72 -15.42
C LYS A 12 9.15 22.83 -14.23
N VAL A 13 8.30 22.86 -13.19
CA VAL A 13 8.44 22.00 -12.01
C VAL A 13 7.97 20.59 -12.38
N THR A 14 8.85 19.61 -12.19
CA THR A 14 8.54 18.20 -12.51
C THR A 14 7.51 17.60 -11.57
N PRO A 15 6.79 16.54 -11.98
CA PRO A 15 5.87 15.82 -11.10
C PRO A 15 6.51 15.33 -9.79
N ILE A 16 7.77 14.90 -9.85
CA ILE A 16 8.54 14.45 -8.68
C ILE A 16 8.79 15.61 -7.71
N GLU A 17 9.24 16.75 -8.22
CA GLU A 17 9.44 17.96 -7.40
C GLU A 17 8.12 18.44 -6.78
N ILE A 18 7.03 18.41 -7.54
CA ILE A 18 5.68 18.76 -7.03
C ILE A 18 5.27 17.84 -5.87
N ALA A 19 5.57 16.55 -5.97
CA ALA A 19 5.31 15.60 -4.89
C ALA A 19 6.13 15.93 -3.63
N LYS A 20 7.44 16.19 -3.79
CA LYS A 20 8.34 16.58 -2.69
C LYS A 20 7.89 17.89 -2.02
N ILE A 21 7.53 18.91 -2.80
CA ILE A 21 6.96 20.16 -2.28
C ILE A 21 5.69 19.87 -1.48
N GLY A 22 4.89 18.90 -1.95
CA GLY A 22 3.70 18.46 -1.26
C GLY A 22 3.95 17.88 0.10
N GLN A 23 4.85 16.94 0.18
CA GLN A 23 5.27 16.32 1.43
C GLN A 23 5.87 17.35 2.39
N TYR A 24 6.76 18.20 1.88
CA TYR A 24 7.35 19.27 2.69
C TYR A 24 6.30 20.18 3.31
N ALA A 25 5.29 20.59 2.53
CA ALA A 25 4.22 21.42 3.03
C ALA A 25 3.42 20.73 4.15
N GLU A 26 3.10 19.45 4.01
CA GLU A 26 2.41 18.69 5.07
C GLU A 26 3.27 18.51 6.32
N ASN A 27 4.53 18.12 6.16
CA ASN A 27 5.41 17.82 7.28
C ASN A 27 5.85 19.07 8.05
N VAL A 28 6.15 20.18 7.33
CA VAL A 28 6.76 21.37 7.94
C VAL A 28 5.71 22.42 8.30
N TYR A 29 4.79 22.73 7.37
CA TYR A 29 3.80 23.80 7.61
C TYR A 29 2.58 23.31 8.39
N PHE A 30 2.09 22.10 8.10
CA PHE A 30 0.93 21.55 8.80
C PHE A 30 1.33 20.67 10.00
N GLY A 31 2.62 20.32 10.13
CA GLY A 31 3.11 19.51 11.24
C GLY A 31 2.56 18.08 11.24
N LYS A 32 2.09 17.58 10.08
CA LYS A 32 1.56 16.23 9.91
C LYS A 32 2.61 15.35 9.23
N PRO A 33 3.32 14.48 9.96
CA PRO A 33 4.27 13.57 9.36
C PRO A 33 3.60 12.65 8.34
N CYS A 34 4.04 12.68 7.09
CA CYS A 34 3.57 11.79 6.04
C CYS A 34 4.73 11.29 5.16
N GLY A 35 4.54 10.11 4.55
CA GLY A 35 5.44 9.60 3.51
C GLY A 35 5.29 10.36 2.19
N LEU A 36 6.09 9.99 1.20
CA LEU A 36 6.09 10.63 -0.12
C LEU A 36 5.26 9.86 -1.16
N MET A 37 4.82 8.64 -0.85
CA MET A 37 4.20 7.72 -1.81
C MET A 37 2.92 8.30 -2.43
N ASP A 38 1.99 8.80 -1.62
CA ASP A 38 0.70 9.28 -2.10
C ASP A 38 0.85 10.52 -2.99
N GLN A 39 1.70 11.47 -2.56
CA GLN A 39 1.99 12.67 -3.34
C GLN A 39 2.65 12.31 -4.68
N MET A 40 3.54 11.31 -4.68
CA MET A 40 4.23 10.83 -5.89
C MET A 40 3.24 10.18 -6.84
N ALA A 41 2.43 9.24 -6.38
CA ALA A 41 1.43 8.55 -7.19
C ALA A 41 0.41 9.54 -7.79
N CYS A 42 -0.08 10.49 -7.00
CA CYS A 42 -1.01 11.52 -7.49
C CYS A 42 -0.38 12.48 -8.50
N SER A 43 0.89 12.81 -8.34
CA SER A 43 1.59 13.76 -9.20
C SER A 43 1.99 13.14 -10.53
N VAL A 44 2.48 11.91 -10.51
CA VAL A 44 2.97 11.17 -11.68
C VAL A 44 1.82 10.53 -12.47
N GLY A 45 0.84 9.95 -11.78
CA GLY A 45 -0.28 9.23 -12.40
C GLY A 45 0.10 7.85 -12.91
N SER A 46 -0.87 7.11 -13.45
CA SER A 46 -0.75 5.71 -13.86
C SER A 46 -0.42 4.78 -12.68
N LEU A 47 -0.01 3.55 -12.97
CA LEU A 47 0.67 2.70 -11.99
C LEU A 47 2.13 3.15 -11.90
N VAL A 48 2.66 3.24 -10.71
CA VAL A 48 4.04 3.66 -10.47
C VAL A 48 4.77 2.65 -9.59
N HIS A 49 6.00 2.34 -9.97
CA HIS A 49 6.97 1.69 -9.12
C HIS A 49 7.88 2.77 -8.53
N ILE A 50 7.99 2.80 -7.21
CA ILE A 50 8.80 3.80 -6.52
C ILE A 50 9.82 3.05 -5.65
N ASP A 51 11.11 3.30 -5.89
CA ASP A 51 12.18 2.82 -5.01
C ASP A 51 12.65 3.99 -4.13
N PHE A 52 12.48 3.81 -2.82
CA PHE A 52 12.88 4.76 -1.79
C PHE A 52 14.22 4.38 -1.10
N ALA A 53 15.07 3.58 -1.74
CA ALA A 53 16.38 3.25 -1.19
C ALA A 53 17.21 4.52 -0.89
N ASP A 54 17.08 5.55 -1.74
CA ASP A 54 17.51 6.93 -1.45
C ASP A 54 16.25 7.81 -1.34
N PRO A 55 15.81 8.17 -0.11
CA PRO A 55 14.62 9.00 0.08
C PRO A 55 14.75 10.40 -0.53
N GLU A 56 15.98 10.91 -0.64
CA GLU A 56 16.22 12.22 -1.25
C GLU A 56 16.10 12.16 -2.77
N ASN A 57 16.43 11.01 -3.38
CA ASN A 57 16.37 10.81 -4.82
C ASN A 57 15.64 9.52 -5.18
N PRO A 58 14.32 9.41 -4.90
CA PRO A 58 13.57 8.20 -5.21
C PRO A 58 13.55 7.94 -6.71
N ILE A 59 13.69 6.66 -7.08
CA ILE A 59 13.53 6.22 -8.46
C ILE A 59 12.04 5.96 -8.70
N VAL A 60 11.47 6.64 -9.69
CA VAL A 60 10.05 6.55 -10.02
C VAL A 60 9.87 6.09 -11.46
N GLU A 61 9.22 4.97 -11.65
CA GLU A 61 8.98 4.38 -12.96
C GLU A 61 7.47 4.19 -13.17
N GLN A 62 6.94 4.70 -14.28
CA GLN A 62 5.58 4.39 -14.68
C GLN A 62 5.49 2.98 -15.27
N VAL A 63 4.46 2.25 -14.89
CA VAL A 63 4.11 0.95 -15.47
C VAL A 63 2.85 1.16 -16.30
N ASP A 64 2.98 1.07 -17.64
CA ASP A 64 1.83 1.18 -18.55
C ASP A 64 1.06 -0.13 -18.52
N PHE A 65 -0.13 -0.09 -17.94
CA PHE A 65 -0.98 -1.27 -17.78
C PHE A 65 -2.45 -0.86 -17.69
N ASP A 66 -3.29 -1.53 -18.48
CA ASP A 66 -4.75 -1.39 -18.41
C ASP A 66 -5.41 -2.66 -17.86
N MET A 67 -5.84 -2.61 -16.62
CA MET A 67 -6.53 -3.70 -15.95
C MET A 67 -7.84 -4.09 -16.63
N ASN A 68 -8.55 -3.13 -17.24
CA ASN A 68 -9.82 -3.40 -17.92
C ASN A 68 -9.64 -4.33 -19.14
N ALA A 69 -8.47 -4.30 -19.78
CA ALA A 69 -8.14 -5.20 -20.89
C ALA A 69 -8.15 -6.68 -20.47
N TYR A 70 -7.96 -6.95 -19.17
CA TYR A 70 -8.01 -8.30 -18.59
C TYR A 70 -9.38 -8.65 -17.97
N GLY A 71 -10.38 -7.78 -18.14
CA GLY A 71 -11.71 -8.00 -17.59
C GLY A 71 -11.82 -7.86 -16.09
N TYR A 72 -10.97 -7.03 -15.47
CA TYR A 72 -10.97 -6.74 -14.04
C TYR A 72 -11.15 -5.26 -13.75
N SER A 73 -11.71 -4.99 -12.57
CA SER A 73 -11.82 -3.66 -12.00
C SER A 73 -11.15 -3.60 -10.63
N LEU A 74 -10.60 -2.43 -10.30
CA LEU A 74 -10.11 -2.13 -8.95
C LEU A 74 -11.27 -1.57 -8.14
N CYS A 75 -11.60 -2.24 -7.04
CA CYS A 75 -12.59 -1.79 -6.07
C CYS A 75 -11.89 -1.38 -4.77
N ILE A 76 -12.29 -0.25 -4.21
CA ILE A 76 -11.89 0.17 -2.86
C ILE A 76 -13.12 0.16 -1.98
N THR A 77 -13.05 -0.57 -0.87
CA THR A 77 -14.13 -0.60 0.12
C THR A 77 -13.70 0.11 1.39
N ASP A 78 -14.40 1.17 1.74
CA ASP A 78 -14.28 1.84 3.05
C ASP A 78 -15.04 1.02 4.08
N THR A 79 -14.33 0.41 5.01
CA THR A 79 -14.88 -0.50 6.02
C THR A 79 -15.54 0.23 7.19
N LYS A 80 -15.55 1.56 7.19
CA LYS A 80 -16.11 2.42 8.26
C LYS A 80 -15.49 2.17 9.64
N GLY A 81 -14.30 1.57 9.69
CA GLY A 81 -13.55 1.41 10.92
C GLY A 81 -13.09 2.76 11.46
N SER A 82 -13.11 2.93 12.79
CA SER A 82 -12.60 4.14 13.43
C SER A 82 -11.08 4.13 13.45
N HIS A 83 -10.47 5.27 13.12
CA HIS A 83 -9.04 5.51 13.30
C HIS A 83 -8.70 6.08 14.69
N ALA A 84 -9.71 6.29 15.54
CA ALA A 84 -9.50 6.76 16.90
C ALA A 84 -8.65 5.74 17.68
N ASP A 85 -7.70 6.24 18.45
CA ASP A 85 -6.82 5.44 19.32
C ASP A 85 -5.87 4.45 18.63
N LEU A 86 -5.77 4.46 17.28
CA LEU A 86 -4.86 3.58 16.52
C LEU A 86 -3.46 4.16 16.31
N THR A 87 -3.20 5.39 16.75
CA THR A 87 -1.89 6.04 16.61
C THR A 87 -0.73 5.18 17.15
N PRO A 88 -0.85 4.51 18.32
CA PRO A 88 0.21 3.63 18.81
C PRO A 88 0.47 2.43 17.89
N ASP A 89 -0.57 1.83 17.31
CA ASP A 89 -0.44 0.69 16.39
C ASP A 89 0.29 1.09 15.10
N TYR A 90 -0.05 2.25 14.52
CA TYR A 90 0.66 2.79 13.38
C TYR A 90 2.12 3.10 13.68
N ALA A 91 2.40 3.72 14.82
CA ALA A 91 3.76 4.07 15.25
C ALA A 91 4.61 2.83 15.54
N ALA A 92 4.01 1.75 16.04
CA ALA A 92 4.71 0.51 16.35
C ALA A 92 5.32 -0.17 15.10
N ILE A 93 4.73 -0.02 13.92
CA ILE A 93 5.25 -0.64 12.70
C ILE A 93 6.68 -0.15 12.38
N PRO A 94 6.91 1.13 12.09
CA PRO A 94 8.25 1.61 11.79
C PRO A 94 9.20 1.50 12.98
N GLN A 95 8.70 1.63 14.21
CA GLN A 95 9.52 1.51 15.42
C GLN A 95 10.09 0.10 15.55
N GLU A 96 9.28 -0.94 15.40
CA GLU A 96 9.73 -2.32 15.52
C GLU A 96 10.63 -2.72 14.33
N MET A 97 10.36 -2.23 13.12
CA MET A 97 11.27 -2.41 11.98
C MET A 97 12.63 -1.77 12.23
N LYS A 98 12.68 -0.58 12.84
CA LYS A 98 13.95 0.06 13.25
C LYS A 98 14.66 -0.70 14.37
N GLN A 99 13.91 -1.27 15.31
CA GLN A 99 14.50 -2.13 16.36
C GLN A 99 15.15 -3.37 15.75
N ALA A 100 14.49 -4.02 14.78
CA ALA A 100 15.06 -5.15 14.05
C ALA A 100 16.33 -4.75 13.26
N ALA A 101 16.35 -3.60 12.59
CA ALA A 101 17.53 -3.09 11.89
C ALA A 101 18.71 -2.83 12.84
N LYS A 102 18.44 -2.31 14.04
CA LYS A 102 19.47 -2.06 15.07
C LYS A 102 20.19 -3.32 15.53
N CYS A 103 19.57 -4.51 15.45
CA CYS A 103 20.24 -5.77 15.74
C CYS A 103 21.45 -6.01 14.80
N PHE A 104 21.50 -5.33 13.67
CA PHE A 104 22.57 -5.37 12.67
C PHE A 104 23.41 -4.08 12.63
N GLY A 105 23.22 -3.19 13.60
CA GLY A 105 23.90 -1.88 13.63
C GLY A 105 23.45 -0.93 12.53
N LYS A 106 22.24 -1.12 11.99
CA LYS A 106 21.64 -0.33 10.90
C LYS A 106 20.49 0.55 11.41
N GLU A 107 20.20 1.61 10.67
CA GLU A 107 19.07 2.47 10.96
C GLU A 107 17.78 1.95 10.30
N PHE A 108 17.87 1.40 9.09
CA PHE A 108 16.72 0.92 8.32
C PHE A 108 16.94 -0.52 7.85
N LEU A 109 15.86 -1.29 7.78
CA LEU A 109 15.88 -2.67 7.28
C LEU A 109 16.30 -2.78 5.80
N GLY A 110 16.11 -1.73 4.99
CA GLY A 110 16.58 -1.68 3.62
C GLY A 110 18.10 -1.78 3.46
N GLU A 111 18.85 -1.51 4.55
CA GLU A 111 20.31 -1.63 4.59
C GLU A 111 20.78 -3.05 4.95
N VAL A 112 19.87 -3.94 5.34
CA VAL A 112 20.20 -5.30 5.82
C VAL A 112 19.80 -6.30 4.74
N PRO A 113 20.73 -7.11 4.22
CA PRO A 113 20.42 -8.18 3.28
C PRO A 113 19.39 -9.15 3.85
N LYS A 114 18.50 -9.66 2.99
CA LYS A 114 17.44 -10.60 3.39
C LYS A 114 18.01 -11.85 4.06
N GLU A 115 19.08 -12.41 3.52
CA GLU A 115 19.76 -13.60 4.06
C GLU A 115 20.27 -13.37 5.48
N GLU A 116 20.76 -12.17 5.79
CA GLU A 116 21.19 -11.81 7.14
C GLU A 116 20.01 -11.82 8.12
N ILE A 117 18.86 -11.27 7.72
CA ILE A 117 17.64 -11.30 8.54
C ILE A 117 17.18 -12.73 8.79
N LEU A 118 17.16 -13.57 7.73
CA LEU A 118 16.74 -14.98 7.85
C LEU A 118 17.67 -15.80 8.73
N ASN A 119 18.98 -15.59 8.61
CA ASN A 119 19.98 -16.33 9.39
C ASN A 119 20.01 -15.90 10.86
N HIS A 120 19.56 -14.69 11.17
CA HIS A 120 19.63 -14.12 12.52
C HIS A 120 18.23 -13.85 13.13
N ILE A 121 17.21 -14.59 12.69
CA ILE A 121 15.84 -14.39 13.17
C ILE A 121 15.74 -14.57 14.69
N THR A 122 16.52 -15.49 15.27
CA THR A 122 16.57 -15.72 16.72
C THR A 122 17.10 -14.48 17.44
N LEU A 123 18.15 -13.85 16.94
CA LEU A 123 18.72 -12.62 17.50
C LEU A 123 17.67 -11.49 17.52
N ILE A 124 16.93 -11.30 16.41
CA ILE A 124 15.87 -10.28 16.34
C ILE A 124 14.79 -10.58 17.38
N ARG A 125 14.36 -11.84 17.50
CA ARG A 125 13.34 -12.26 18.47
C ARG A 125 13.77 -11.97 19.91
N GLU A 126 15.02 -12.25 20.26
CA GLU A 126 15.57 -12.02 21.60
C GLU A 126 15.71 -10.54 21.94
N LEU A 127 16.15 -9.71 20.99
CA LEU A 127 16.44 -8.29 21.23
C LEU A 127 15.26 -7.35 20.95
N ALA A 128 14.42 -7.67 19.99
CA ALA A 128 13.33 -6.80 19.52
C ALA A 128 11.93 -7.44 19.62
N GLY A 129 11.86 -8.74 19.88
CA GLY A 129 10.60 -9.49 20.02
C GLY A 129 10.09 -10.12 18.73
N ASP A 130 9.12 -11.04 18.89
CA ASP A 130 8.58 -11.85 17.79
C ASP A 130 7.90 -10.99 16.73
N ARG A 131 7.14 -9.96 17.12
CA ARG A 131 6.44 -9.10 16.15
C ARG A 131 7.41 -8.26 15.33
N ALA A 132 8.49 -7.78 15.90
CA ALA A 132 9.55 -7.09 15.14
C ALA A 132 10.22 -8.03 14.14
N ALA A 133 10.46 -9.29 14.50
CA ALA A 133 10.98 -10.31 13.58
C ALA A 133 10.01 -10.60 12.42
N LEU A 134 8.71 -10.74 12.71
CA LEU A 134 7.68 -10.93 11.67
C LEU A 134 7.59 -9.72 10.72
N ARG A 135 7.64 -8.50 11.25
CA ARG A 135 7.64 -7.26 10.46
C ARG A 135 8.89 -7.12 9.61
N ALA A 136 10.05 -7.54 10.12
CA ALA A 136 11.28 -7.60 9.33
C ALA A 136 11.18 -8.60 8.16
N LEU A 137 10.62 -9.79 8.40
CA LEU A 137 10.35 -10.77 7.35
C LEU A 137 9.37 -10.24 6.30
N HIS A 138 8.28 -9.59 6.74
CA HIS A 138 7.36 -8.92 5.82
C HIS A 138 8.11 -7.95 4.92
N PHE A 139 8.88 -7.04 5.49
CA PHE A 139 9.57 -5.97 4.76
C PHE A 139 10.48 -6.52 3.66
N VAL A 140 11.35 -7.47 3.97
CA VAL A 140 12.29 -8.00 2.97
C VAL A 140 11.61 -8.84 1.89
N CYS A 141 10.56 -9.59 2.26
CA CYS A 141 9.79 -10.35 1.29
C CYS A 141 8.91 -9.45 0.41
N GLU A 142 8.38 -8.36 0.96
CA GLU A 142 7.55 -7.40 0.22
C GLU A 142 8.37 -6.64 -0.82
N ASN A 143 9.58 -6.21 -0.50
CA ASN A 143 10.48 -5.57 -1.45
C ASN A 143 10.79 -6.45 -2.68
N GLU A 144 10.92 -7.77 -2.48
CA GLU A 144 11.06 -8.71 -3.60
C GLU A 144 9.74 -8.90 -4.36
N ARG A 145 8.62 -8.89 -3.65
CA ARG A 145 7.28 -9.08 -4.23
C ARG A 145 6.91 -7.93 -5.13
N VAL A 146 7.17 -6.69 -4.72
CA VAL A 146 6.95 -5.50 -5.56
C VAL A 146 7.68 -5.63 -6.90
N LYS A 147 8.95 -6.07 -6.90
CA LYS A 147 9.70 -6.32 -8.15
C LYS A 147 9.04 -7.38 -9.02
N LYS A 148 8.52 -8.46 -8.41
CA LYS A 148 7.79 -9.51 -9.14
C LYS A 148 6.44 -9.02 -9.69
N GLU A 149 5.76 -8.11 -8.99
CA GLU A 149 4.52 -7.47 -9.46
C GLU A 149 4.79 -6.60 -10.68
N VAL A 150 5.81 -5.75 -10.62
CA VAL A 150 6.22 -4.92 -11.75
C VAL A 150 6.63 -5.76 -12.97
N ASP A 151 7.43 -6.80 -12.75
CA ASP A 151 7.84 -7.73 -13.80
C ASP A 151 6.66 -8.46 -14.44
N ALA A 152 5.68 -8.87 -13.63
CA ALA A 152 4.47 -9.53 -14.12
C ALA A 152 3.66 -8.59 -15.01
N LEU A 153 3.45 -7.33 -14.61
CA LEU A 153 2.76 -6.33 -15.41
C LEU A 153 3.49 -6.02 -16.71
N ARG A 154 4.82 -5.85 -16.67
CA ARG A 154 5.65 -5.59 -17.87
C ARG A 154 5.64 -6.73 -18.89
N LYS A 155 5.39 -7.97 -18.41
CA LYS A 155 5.31 -9.19 -19.23
C LYS A 155 3.88 -9.57 -19.58
N ASP A 156 2.91 -8.68 -19.38
CA ASP A 156 1.48 -8.95 -19.59
C ASP A 156 0.97 -10.20 -18.86
N ASN A 157 1.59 -10.55 -17.74
CA ASN A 157 1.21 -11.72 -16.93
C ASN A 157 0.33 -11.30 -15.75
N PHE A 158 -0.90 -10.90 -16.03
CA PHE A 158 -1.84 -10.44 -15.03
C PHE A 158 -2.19 -11.50 -13.97
N PRO A 159 -2.37 -12.80 -14.29
CA PRO A 159 -2.57 -13.81 -13.28
C PRO A 159 -1.43 -13.90 -12.26
N LYS A 160 -0.17 -13.72 -12.70
CA LYS A 160 0.98 -13.68 -11.80
C LYS A 160 1.01 -12.44 -10.94
N PHE A 161 0.61 -11.29 -11.49
CA PHE A 161 0.42 -10.06 -10.72
C PHE A 161 -0.61 -10.28 -9.60
N LEU A 162 -1.80 -10.81 -9.91
CA LEU A 162 -2.85 -11.09 -8.93
C LEU A 162 -2.36 -12.06 -7.84
N ALA A 163 -1.62 -13.10 -8.21
CA ALA A 163 -1.03 -14.05 -7.24
C ALA A 163 -0.07 -13.33 -6.28
N ASN A 164 0.77 -12.42 -6.77
CA ASN A 164 1.67 -11.63 -5.92
C ASN A 164 0.89 -10.68 -5.01
N VAL A 165 -0.17 -10.02 -5.49
CA VAL A 165 -1.06 -9.18 -4.68
C VAL A 165 -1.70 -9.98 -3.55
N LYS A 166 -2.15 -11.21 -3.83
CA LYS A 166 -2.69 -12.10 -2.79
C LYS A 166 -1.63 -12.45 -1.74
N GLU A 167 -0.44 -12.85 -2.18
CA GLU A 167 0.69 -13.13 -1.27
C GLU A 167 1.05 -11.90 -0.42
N SER A 168 0.96 -10.69 -0.98
CA SER A 168 1.17 -9.42 -0.26
C SER A 168 0.11 -9.21 0.81
N GLY A 169 -1.17 -9.45 0.50
CA GLY A 169 -2.27 -9.41 1.46
C GLY A 169 -2.09 -10.41 2.60
N ASP A 170 -1.75 -11.64 2.27
CA ASP A 170 -1.46 -12.70 3.25
C ASP A 170 -0.28 -12.33 4.16
N SER A 171 0.77 -11.74 3.59
CA SER A 171 1.94 -11.28 4.33
C SER A 171 1.60 -10.09 5.25
N SER A 172 0.79 -9.17 4.78
CA SER A 172 0.28 -8.05 5.59
C SER A 172 -0.51 -8.57 6.80
N PHE A 173 -1.39 -9.54 6.58
CA PHE A 173 -2.19 -10.13 7.65
C PHE A 173 -1.34 -10.91 8.66
N LYS A 174 -0.49 -11.81 8.16
CA LYS A 174 0.25 -12.78 9.00
C LYS A 174 1.50 -12.18 9.66
N TYR A 175 2.24 -11.33 8.93
CA TYR A 175 3.57 -10.89 9.33
C TYR A 175 3.61 -9.41 9.71
N LEU A 176 3.09 -8.51 8.89
CA LEU A 176 3.02 -7.08 9.23
C LEU A 176 2.04 -6.84 10.37
N GLN A 177 0.95 -7.61 10.41
CA GLN A 177 -0.11 -7.53 11.42
C GLN A 177 -0.72 -6.12 11.49
N ASN A 178 -1.14 -5.61 10.34
CA ASN A 178 -1.77 -4.31 10.21
C ASN A 178 -3.24 -4.38 9.77
N VAL A 179 -3.90 -5.52 9.97
CA VAL A 179 -5.30 -5.69 9.56
C VAL A 179 -6.26 -5.36 10.69
N TYR A 180 -5.90 -5.66 11.93
CA TYR A 180 -6.66 -5.29 13.13
C TYR A 180 -5.72 -5.00 14.30
N THR A 181 -6.22 -4.29 15.30
CA THR A 181 -5.48 -4.05 16.55
C THR A 181 -5.74 -5.14 17.57
N CYS A 182 -4.72 -5.52 18.35
CA CYS A 182 -4.87 -6.43 19.48
C CYS A 182 -5.56 -5.78 20.69
N HIS A 183 -5.72 -4.46 20.68
CA HIS A 183 -6.36 -3.70 21.79
C HIS A 183 -7.87 -3.68 21.68
N ASP A 184 -8.44 -3.92 20.47
CA ASP A 184 -9.86 -4.00 20.23
C ASP A 184 -10.17 -5.18 19.30
N VAL A 185 -10.37 -6.35 19.90
CA VAL A 185 -10.65 -7.59 19.17
C VAL A 185 -12.11 -7.71 18.71
N GLN A 186 -12.99 -6.83 19.19
CA GLN A 186 -14.41 -6.84 18.82
C GLN A 186 -14.69 -6.07 17.52
N HIS A 187 -13.86 -5.09 17.18
CA HIS A 187 -14.04 -4.26 16.00
C HIS A 187 -12.94 -4.54 14.97
N GLN A 188 -13.21 -5.47 14.07
CA GLN A 188 -12.26 -5.93 13.04
C GLN A 188 -12.85 -5.74 11.63
N ASN A 189 -13.24 -4.52 11.31
CA ASN A 189 -13.94 -4.19 10.08
C ASN A 189 -13.15 -4.58 8.82
N VAL A 190 -11.83 -4.34 8.80
CA VAL A 190 -10.94 -4.72 7.69
C VAL A 190 -10.90 -6.25 7.53
N SER A 191 -10.78 -7.01 8.63
CA SER A 191 -10.80 -8.49 8.60
C SER A 191 -12.13 -9.02 8.02
N ILE A 192 -13.26 -8.43 8.41
CA ILE A 192 -14.58 -8.80 7.88
C ILE A 192 -14.65 -8.51 6.38
N ALA A 193 -14.18 -7.34 5.93
CA ALA A 193 -14.20 -6.98 4.53
C ALA A 193 -13.33 -7.92 3.68
N LEU A 194 -12.15 -8.31 4.16
CA LEU A 194 -11.28 -9.27 3.49
C LEU A 194 -11.93 -10.65 3.40
N ALA A 195 -12.47 -11.17 4.51
CA ALA A 195 -13.12 -12.47 4.54
C ALA A 195 -14.34 -12.54 3.62
N LEU A 196 -15.18 -11.49 3.60
CA LEU A 196 -16.32 -11.39 2.69
C LEU A 196 -15.88 -11.34 1.23
N SER A 197 -14.83 -10.60 0.93
CA SER A 197 -14.26 -10.53 -0.41
C SER A 197 -13.86 -11.92 -0.91
N ASP A 198 -13.11 -12.68 -0.09
CA ASP A 198 -12.69 -14.05 -0.43
C ASP A 198 -13.90 -14.98 -0.66
N VAL A 199 -14.97 -14.84 0.12
CA VAL A 199 -16.20 -15.62 -0.04
C VAL A 199 -16.93 -15.25 -1.34
N ILE A 200 -16.99 -13.96 -1.69
CA ILE A 200 -17.77 -13.48 -2.85
C ILE A 200 -17.08 -13.88 -4.18
N PHE A 201 -15.78 -13.69 -4.31
CA PHE A 201 -15.13 -13.99 -5.57
C PHE A 201 -14.31 -15.29 -5.60
N GLY A 202 -14.13 -15.98 -4.47
CA GLY A 202 -13.36 -17.21 -4.37
C GLY A 202 -11.95 -17.04 -4.94
N GLU A 203 -11.55 -17.95 -5.82
CA GLU A 203 -10.24 -17.89 -6.49
C GLU A 203 -10.17 -16.92 -7.68
N LYS A 204 -11.29 -16.27 -8.02
CA LYS A 204 -11.39 -15.45 -9.24
C LYS A 204 -10.96 -14.00 -9.03
N GLY A 205 -10.99 -13.52 -7.81
CA GLY A 205 -10.53 -12.20 -7.44
C GLY A 205 -9.45 -12.26 -6.36
N VAL A 206 -8.88 -11.12 -6.05
CA VAL A 206 -7.92 -11.00 -4.94
C VAL A 206 -8.17 -9.70 -4.18
N CYS A 207 -7.96 -9.72 -2.88
CA CYS A 207 -8.04 -8.52 -2.06
C CYS A 207 -6.88 -8.44 -1.06
N ARG A 208 -6.68 -7.23 -0.56
CA ARG A 208 -5.74 -6.98 0.52
C ARG A 208 -6.12 -5.71 1.27
N VAL A 209 -5.58 -5.54 2.47
CA VAL A 209 -5.62 -4.26 3.17
C VAL A 209 -4.99 -3.17 2.31
N HIS A 210 -5.59 -1.99 2.31
CA HIS A 210 -5.11 -0.82 1.57
C HIS A 210 -4.61 0.26 2.53
N GLY A 211 -3.45 0.84 2.24
CA GLY A 211 -2.82 1.85 3.10
C GLY A 211 -2.24 1.28 4.39
N GLY A 212 -2.29 2.06 5.46
CA GLY A 212 -1.69 1.72 6.75
C GLY A 212 -2.36 0.56 7.49
N GLY A 213 -3.60 0.24 7.16
CA GLY A 213 -4.34 -0.84 7.80
C GLY A 213 -5.00 -0.46 9.11
N PHE A 214 -5.23 -1.45 9.99
CA PHE A 214 -5.95 -1.42 11.27
C PHE A 214 -7.40 -0.95 11.18
N ALA A 215 -7.69 0.02 10.34
CA ALA A 215 -8.99 0.56 9.95
C ALA A 215 -8.95 1.05 8.50
N GLY A 216 -10.02 1.73 8.05
CA GLY A 216 -10.05 2.36 6.72
C GLY A 216 -10.46 1.41 5.62
N THR A 217 -9.62 1.20 4.64
CA THR A 217 -10.01 0.58 3.38
C THR A 217 -9.31 -0.73 3.07
N ILE A 218 -9.99 -1.55 2.26
CA ILE A 218 -9.38 -2.65 1.50
C ILE A 218 -9.38 -2.33 0.02
N GLN A 219 -8.46 -2.92 -0.72
CA GLN A 219 -8.50 -2.95 -2.19
C GLN A 219 -8.78 -4.36 -2.68
N ALA A 220 -9.56 -4.46 -3.74
CA ALA A 220 -9.90 -5.73 -4.38
C ALA A 220 -9.81 -5.60 -5.91
N PHE A 221 -9.22 -6.62 -6.52
CA PHE A 221 -9.20 -6.82 -7.98
C PHE A 221 -10.30 -7.80 -8.33
N VAL A 222 -11.40 -7.27 -8.85
CA VAL A 222 -12.66 -8.00 -9.02
C VAL A 222 -12.93 -8.24 -10.51
N PRO A 223 -13.22 -9.49 -10.96
CA PRO A 223 -13.68 -9.72 -12.31
C PRO A 223 -14.89 -8.85 -12.66
N ASN A 224 -14.90 -8.23 -13.83
CA ASN A 224 -15.94 -7.25 -14.22
C ASN A 224 -17.37 -7.79 -14.07
N TYR A 225 -17.59 -9.09 -14.34
CA TYR A 225 -18.91 -9.72 -14.21
C TYR A 225 -19.37 -9.91 -12.76
N LEU A 226 -18.47 -9.78 -11.76
CA LEU A 226 -18.81 -9.85 -10.33
C LEU A 226 -18.91 -8.48 -9.67
N VAL A 227 -18.50 -7.40 -10.32
CA VAL A 227 -18.37 -6.07 -9.70
C VAL A 227 -19.69 -5.60 -9.08
N SER A 228 -20.80 -5.70 -9.79
CA SER A 228 -22.10 -5.24 -9.25
C SER A 228 -22.51 -6.02 -8.01
N ASN A 229 -22.34 -7.35 -8.03
CA ASN A 229 -22.64 -8.19 -6.87
C ASN A 229 -21.70 -7.88 -5.70
N TYR A 230 -20.40 -7.70 -5.99
CA TYR A 230 -19.42 -7.35 -4.98
C TYR A 230 -19.74 -6.02 -4.30
N GLN A 231 -20.07 -4.98 -5.07
CA GLN A 231 -20.50 -3.69 -4.52
C GLN A 231 -21.74 -3.80 -3.65
N GLU A 232 -22.77 -4.51 -4.12
CA GLU A 232 -24.01 -4.71 -3.35
C GLU A 232 -23.76 -5.40 -2.01
N GLU A 233 -22.94 -6.47 -2.00
CA GLU A 233 -22.63 -7.20 -0.78
C GLU A 233 -21.80 -6.35 0.20
N MET A 234 -20.80 -5.60 -0.28
CA MET A 234 -20.03 -4.70 0.56
C MET A 234 -20.87 -3.55 1.10
N ASP A 235 -21.72 -2.96 0.27
CA ASP A 235 -22.62 -1.87 0.66
C ASP A 235 -23.68 -2.30 1.70
N LYS A 236 -24.14 -3.55 1.66
CA LYS A 236 -25.05 -4.10 2.68
C LYS A 236 -24.42 -4.12 4.08
N ILE A 237 -23.12 -4.38 4.15
CA ILE A 237 -22.41 -4.54 5.44
C ILE A 237 -21.87 -3.18 5.93
N PHE A 238 -21.22 -2.41 5.04
CA PHE A 238 -20.52 -1.18 5.42
C PHE A 238 -21.28 0.11 5.10
N GLY A 239 -22.49 -0.02 4.53
CA GLY A 239 -23.34 1.09 4.16
C GLY A 239 -23.22 1.47 2.68
N LYS A 240 -24.28 2.05 2.14
CA LYS A 240 -24.38 2.43 0.73
C LYS A 240 -23.24 3.35 0.32
N GLY A 241 -22.56 3.01 -0.79
CA GLY A 241 -21.44 3.76 -1.34
C GLY A 241 -20.12 3.50 -0.61
N SER A 242 -20.04 2.44 0.20
CA SER A 242 -18.77 2.04 0.83
C SER A 242 -17.81 1.41 -0.16
N CYS A 243 -18.31 0.73 -1.19
CA CYS A 243 -17.49 0.13 -2.23
C CYS A 243 -17.53 0.96 -3.52
N GLU A 244 -16.40 1.51 -3.88
CA GLU A 244 -16.21 2.31 -5.10
C GLU A 244 -15.38 1.56 -6.12
N VAL A 245 -15.82 1.61 -7.39
CA VAL A 245 -15.05 1.09 -8.53
C VAL A 245 -14.17 2.20 -9.07
N LEU A 246 -12.87 2.00 -9.02
CA LEU A 246 -11.89 3.01 -9.44
C LEU A 246 -11.35 2.72 -10.83
N LYS A 247 -10.98 3.81 -11.52
CA LYS A 247 -10.18 3.77 -12.74
C LYS A 247 -8.84 4.44 -12.46
N ILE A 248 -7.77 3.73 -12.76
CA ILE A 248 -6.42 4.28 -12.68
C ILE A 248 -6.27 5.28 -13.84
N ARG A 249 -6.05 6.54 -13.48
CA ARG A 249 -5.90 7.61 -14.46
C ARG A 249 -4.47 7.58 -15.03
N LYS A 250 -4.34 7.59 -16.34
CA LYS A 250 -3.04 7.52 -17.04
C LYS A 250 -2.08 8.66 -16.69
N TYR A 251 -2.61 9.83 -16.38
CA TYR A 251 -1.83 11.03 -16.11
C TYR A 251 -2.07 11.54 -14.69
N GLY A 252 -1.06 12.11 -14.07
CA GLY A 252 -1.16 12.90 -12.86
C GLY A 252 -1.88 14.23 -13.08
N GLY A 253 -1.38 15.30 -12.49
CA GLY A 253 -1.86 16.64 -12.80
C GLY A 253 -1.30 17.13 -14.14
N ILE A 254 -2.16 17.38 -15.13
CA ILE A 254 -1.77 17.88 -16.46
C ILE A 254 -2.55 19.13 -16.84
N LYS A 255 -1.94 19.96 -17.69
CA LYS A 255 -2.65 21.06 -18.35
C LYS A 255 -3.64 20.50 -19.35
N VAL A 256 -4.90 20.98 -19.32
CA VAL A 256 -5.98 20.49 -20.18
C VAL A 256 -6.29 21.47 -21.33
N LEU A 257 -5.86 22.74 -21.21
CA LEU A 257 -6.07 23.81 -22.19
C LEU A 257 -4.75 24.48 -22.55
#